data_eaba0faf3be57c91bb50409d4da40ca0
#
_entry.id   eaba0faf3be57c91bb50409d4da40ca0
#
_cell.length_a   1.000
_cell.length_b   1.000
_cell.length_c   1.000
_cell.angle_alpha   90.00
_cell.angle_beta   90.00
_cell.angle_gamma   90.00
#
_symmetry.space_group_name_H-M   'P 1'
#
loop_
_entity.id
_entity.type
_entity.pdbx_description
1 polymer ?
#
loop_
_entity_poly.entity_id
_entity_poly.type
_entity_poly.pdbx_seq_one_letter_code
_entity_poly.pdbx_strand_id
1 'polypeptide(L)'
;MSVMDDLYREHILDHYKNPRNHGTIDDADVSAEGVNPLCGDQLAIDLKIAADGRIEDIKFHGRGCSISQAATSMLTELVEGHTVDEAAALTKDDILQELGIPLSPVRLKCALLGLGTLRLALNRHSGTPLPDGFAGMDEVDWR
;
A
#
# COMPACT_ATOMS: atom_id res chain seq x y z
N MET A 1 23.46 16.27 0.69
CA MET A 1 22.68 15.07 1.03
C MET A 1 23.51 14.12 1.86
N SER A 2 22.89 13.49 2.84
CA SER A 2 23.58 12.52 3.65
C SER A 2 23.71 11.17 2.93
N VAL A 3 24.63 10.35 3.38
CA VAL A 3 24.76 8.97 2.87
C VAL A 3 23.48 8.18 3.12
N MET A 4 22.78 8.45 4.22
CA MET A 4 21.50 7.80 4.52
C MET A 4 20.43 8.11 3.49
N ASP A 5 20.33 9.37 3.03
CA ASP A 5 19.37 9.73 2.00
C ASP A 5 19.65 8.98 0.70
N ASP A 6 20.92 8.83 0.34
CA ASP A 6 21.31 8.09 -0.86
C ASP A 6 20.93 6.60 -0.76
N LEU A 7 21.14 5.99 0.41
CA LEU A 7 20.76 4.60 0.64
C LEU A 7 19.25 4.40 0.55
N TYR A 8 18.46 5.30 1.12
CA TYR A 8 17.00 5.23 1.03
C TYR A 8 16.51 5.40 -0.41
N ARG A 9 17.14 6.29 -1.17
CA ARG A 9 16.79 6.47 -2.57
C ARG A 9 17.08 5.23 -3.39
N GLU A 10 18.20 4.57 -3.15
CA GLU A 10 18.52 3.31 -3.80
C GLU A 10 17.51 2.22 -3.44
N HIS A 11 17.08 2.19 -2.19
CA HIS A 11 16.07 1.25 -1.72
C HIS A 11 14.73 1.48 -2.44
N ILE A 12 14.32 2.73 -2.59
CA ILE A 12 13.11 3.09 -3.33
C ILE A 12 13.23 2.65 -4.79
N LEU A 13 14.36 2.94 -5.43
CA LEU A 13 14.57 2.56 -6.83
C LEU A 13 14.56 1.05 -7.02
N ASP A 14 15.15 0.31 -6.07
CA ASP A 14 15.13 -1.16 -6.13
C ASP A 14 13.70 -1.68 -6.08
N HIS A 15 12.87 -1.19 -5.15
CA HIS A 15 11.48 -1.60 -5.06
C HIS A 15 10.68 -1.18 -6.30
N TYR A 16 11.00 -0.05 -6.89
CA TYR A 16 10.34 0.41 -8.11
C TYR A 16 10.69 -0.48 -9.31
N LYS A 17 11.96 -0.80 -9.47
CA LYS A 17 12.45 -1.62 -10.61
C LYS A 17 12.11 -3.10 -10.43
N ASN A 18 12.11 -3.58 -9.21
CA ASN A 18 11.89 -4.99 -8.87
C ASN A 18 10.82 -5.07 -7.78
N PRO A 19 9.56 -4.71 -8.09
CA PRO A 19 8.52 -4.69 -7.06
C PRO A 19 8.27 -6.09 -6.51
N ARG A 20 8.16 -6.18 -5.19
CA ARG A 20 7.84 -7.41 -4.49
C ARG A 20 6.34 -7.63 -4.52
N ASN A 21 5.94 -8.89 -4.66
CA ASN A 21 4.51 -9.24 -4.64
C ASN A 21 3.70 -8.51 -5.72
N HIS A 22 4.29 -8.31 -6.88
CA HIS A 22 3.64 -7.67 -8.00
C HIS A 22 2.85 -8.71 -8.81
N GLY A 23 1.61 -8.41 -9.14
CA GLY A 23 0.77 -9.29 -9.91
C GLY A 23 -0.66 -9.34 -9.40
N THR A 24 -1.34 -10.46 -9.66
CA THR A 24 -2.72 -10.69 -9.25
C THR A 24 -2.84 -12.04 -8.56
N ILE A 25 -3.93 -12.22 -7.82
CA ILE A 25 -4.28 -13.50 -7.21
C ILE A 25 -5.63 -13.91 -7.80
N ASP A 26 -5.64 -15.01 -8.57
CA ASP A 26 -6.86 -15.43 -9.28
C ASP A 26 -8.01 -15.78 -8.35
N ASP A 27 -7.69 -16.39 -7.20
CA ASP A 27 -8.70 -16.80 -6.21
C ASP A 27 -8.62 -15.93 -4.94
N ALA A 28 -8.39 -14.65 -5.11
CA ALA A 28 -8.31 -13.72 -4.00
C ALA A 28 -9.59 -13.72 -3.16
N ASP A 29 -9.41 -13.65 -1.84
CA ASP A 29 -10.55 -13.55 -0.92
C ASP A 29 -11.14 -12.15 -0.94
N VAL A 30 -10.31 -11.15 -1.19
CA VAL A 30 -10.76 -9.77 -1.29
C VAL A 30 -9.79 -8.98 -2.18
N SER A 31 -10.34 -8.00 -2.88
CA SER A 31 -9.56 -7.09 -3.71
C SER A 31 -10.09 -5.68 -3.52
N ALA A 32 -9.21 -4.70 -3.71
CA ALA A 32 -9.59 -3.30 -3.66
C ALA A 32 -8.73 -2.49 -4.63
N GLU A 33 -9.25 -1.36 -5.07
CA GLU A 33 -8.55 -0.44 -5.93
C GLU A 33 -8.51 0.94 -5.28
N GLY A 34 -7.41 1.63 -5.47
CA GLY A 34 -7.25 3.00 -5.03
C GLY A 34 -6.74 3.88 -6.16
N VAL A 35 -7.18 5.12 -6.17
CA VAL A 35 -6.81 6.10 -7.18
C VAL A 35 -6.36 7.38 -6.49
N ASN A 36 -5.26 7.96 -6.97
CA ASN A 36 -4.86 9.29 -6.58
C ASN A 36 -5.07 10.22 -7.79
N PRO A 37 -6.16 10.98 -7.82
CA PRO A 37 -6.48 11.80 -8.99
C PRO A 37 -5.47 12.93 -9.23
N LEU A 38 -4.71 13.33 -8.21
CA LEU A 38 -3.74 14.42 -8.35
C LEU A 38 -2.56 14.04 -9.25
N CYS A 39 -2.16 12.77 -9.25
CA CYS A 39 -1.05 12.33 -10.10
C CYS A 39 -1.42 11.15 -10.99
N GLY A 40 -2.69 10.76 -11.02
CA GLY A 40 -3.15 9.69 -11.91
C GLY A 40 -2.69 8.30 -11.50
N ASP A 41 -2.18 8.13 -10.29
CA ASP A 41 -1.78 6.82 -9.79
C ASP A 41 -3.01 5.94 -9.56
N GLN A 42 -2.90 4.67 -9.94
CA GLN A 42 -3.95 3.66 -9.72
C GLN A 42 -3.29 2.39 -9.23
N LEU A 43 -3.81 1.85 -8.13
CA LEU A 43 -3.30 0.61 -7.56
C LEU A 43 -4.46 -0.33 -7.24
N ALA A 44 -4.22 -1.63 -7.43
CA ALA A 44 -5.13 -2.66 -6.98
C ALA A 44 -4.35 -3.60 -6.07
N ILE A 45 -4.99 -4.06 -5.01
CA ILE A 45 -4.41 -5.01 -4.05
C ILE A 45 -5.34 -6.21 -3.94
N ASP A 46 -4.77 -7.40 -4.13
CA ASP A 46 -5.48 -8.67 -3.94
C ASP A 46 -4.93 -9.35 -2.68
N LEU A 47 -5.81 -9.88 -1.86
CA LEU A 47 -5.45 -10.58 -0.64
C LEU A 47 -5.99 -12.00 -0.63
N LYS A 48 -5.15 -12.94 -0.20
CA LYS A 48 -5.54 -14.30 0.15
C LYS A 48 -5.40 -14.43 1.65
N ILE A 49 -6.48 -14.77 2.34
CA ILE A 49 -6.53 -14.77 3.80
C ILE A 49 -6.82 -16.19 4.28
N ALA A 50 -5.93 -16.71 5.12
CA ALA A 50 -6.07 -18.05 5.68
C ALA A 50 -7.18 -18.09 6.74
N ALA A 51 -7.63 -19.30 7.08
CA ALA A 51 -8.71 -19.47 8.05
C ALA A 51 -8.37 -18.90 9.42
N ASP A 52 -7.09 -18.83 9.77
CA ASP A 52 -6.65 -18.26 11.06
C ASP A 52 -6.50 -16.75 11.04
N GLY A 53 -6.86 -16.09 9.93
CA GLY A 53 -6.79 -14.63 9.81
C GLY A 53 -5.46 -14.10 9.34
N ARG A 54 -4.52 -14.96 8.95
CA ARG A 54 -3.24 -14.50 8.42
C ARG A 54 -3.36 -14.17 6.94
N ILE A 55 -2.65 -13.13 6.51
CA ILE A 55 -2.54 -12.79 5.09
C ILE A 55 -1.57 -13.77 4.46
N GLU A 56 -2.13 -14.79 3.81
CA GLU A 56 -1.37 -15.88 3.22
C GLU A 56 -0.62 -15.41 1.98
N ASP A 57 -1.23 -14.53 1.20
CA ASP A 57 -0.61 -13.95 0.01
C ASP A 57 -1.19 -12.56 -0.20
N ILE A 58 -0.36 -11.67 -0.73
CA ILE A 58 -0.75 -10.33 -1.10
C ILE A 58 -0.06 -10.00 -2.43
N LYS A 59 -0.82 -9.47 -3.37
CA LYS A 59 -0.28 -9.00 -4.65
C LYS A 59 -0.83 -7.63 -4.95
N PHE A 60 -0.05 -6.84 -5.66
CA PHE A 60 -0.53 -5.55 -6.14
C PHE A 60 -0.18 -5.36 -7.61
N HIS A 61 -0.95 -4.55 -8.27
CA HIS A 61 -0.66 -4.13 -9.64
C HIS A 61 -1.27 -2.75 -9.86
N GLY A 62 -0.91 -2.15 -10.97
CA GLY A 62 -1.40 -0.83 -11.31
C GLY A 62 -0.30 0.00 -11.94
N ARG A 63 -0.51 1.31 -11.95
CA ARG A 63 0.42 2.25 -12.53
C ARG A 63 0.53 3.47 -11.64
N GLY A 64 1.70 4.09 -11.65
CA GLY A 64 1.93 5.27 -10.84
C GLY A 64 3.39 5.66 -10.85
N CYS A 65 3.71 6.69 -10.08
CA CYS A 65 5.07 7.16 -9.97
C CYS A 65 5.93 6.18 -9.15
N SER A 66 7.25 6.43 -9.17
CA SER A 66 8.20 5.57 -8.47
C SER A 66 7.88 5.49 -6.97
N ILE A 67 7.41 6.57 -6.37
CA ILE A 67 7.10 6.61 -4.93
C ILE A 67 5.90 5.73 -4.61
N SER A 68 4.80 5.82 -5.38
CA SER A 68 3.62 5.00 -5.11
C SER A 68 3.91 3.51 -5.32
N GLN A 69 4.65 3.17 -6.35
CA GLN A 69 5.00 1.79 -6.65
C GLN A 69 5.95 1.21 -5.59
N ALA A 70 6.99 1.96 -5.24
CA ALA A 70 7.95 1.50 -4.24
C ALA A 70 7.31 1.38 -2.85
N ALA A 71 6.52 2.36 -2.45
CA ALA A 71 5.86 2.33 -1.15
C ALA A 71 4.90 1.15 -1.04
N THR A 72 4.15 0.85 -2.11
CA THR A 72 3.24 -0.28 -2.10
C THR A 72 4.00 -1.61 -2.06
N SER A 73 5.11 -1.72 -2.79
CA SER A 73 5.98 -2.89 -2.73
C SER A 73 6.48 -3.12 -1.30
N MET A 74 6.97 -2.08 -0.63
CA MET A 74 7.41 -2.16 0.77
C MET A 74 6.27 -2.56 1.69
N LEU A 75 5.09 -2.00 1.48
CA LEU A 75 3.89 -2.31 2.26
C LEU A 75 3.57 -3.80 2.20
N THR A 76 3.63 -4.40 1.01
CA THR A 76 3.32 -5.83 0.86
C THR A 76 4.27 -6.70 1.69
N GLU A 77 5.54 -6.32 1.77
CA GLU A 77 6.50 -7.05 2.61
C GLU A 77 6.19 -6.90 4.09
N LEU A 78 5.69 -5.74 4.49
CA LEU A 78 5.36 -5.49 5.90
C LEU A 78 4.15 -6.29 6.39
N VAL A 79 3.24 -6.67 5.49
CA VAL A 79 2.00 -7.34 5.89
C VAL A 79 1.97 -8.82 5.54
N GLU A 80 2.79 -9.28 4.62
CA GLU A 80 2.80 -10.69 4.21
C GLU A 80 3.11 -11.59 5.40
N GLY A 81 2.26 -12.58 5.64
CA GLY A 81 2.43 -13.51 6.76
C GLY A 81 1.91 -13.01 8.10
N HIS A 82 1.51 -11.74 8.18
CA HIS A 82 0.91 -11.17 9.38
C HIS A 82 -0.61 -11.34 9.36
N THR A 83 -1.25 -11.13 10.51
CA THR A 83 -2.70 -11.21 10.59
C THR A 83 -3.35 -9.97 10.00
N VAL A 84 -4.65 -10.07 9.68
CA VAL A 84 -5.42 -8.92 9.20
C VAL A 84 -5.45 -7.81 10.26
N ASP A 85 -5.47 -8.17 11.55
CA ASP A 85 -5.46 -7.17 12.62
C ASP A 85 -4.12 -6.43 12.68
N GLU A 86 -3.01 -7.15 12.51
CA GLU A 86 -1.69 -6.54 12.46
C GLU A 86 -1.56 -5.62 11.24
N ALA A 87 -2.07 -6.05 10.10
CA ALA A 87 -2.06 -5.21 8.89
C ALA A 87 -2.91 -3.96 9.07
N ALA A 88 -4.07 -4.09 9.72
CA ALA A 88 -4.96 -2.96 9.98
C ALA A 88 -4.34 -1.93 10.94
N ALA A 89 -3.38 -2.35 11.75
CA ALA A 89 -2.70 -1.47 12.70
C ALA A 89 -1.58 -0.65 12.07
N LEU A 90 -1.20 -0.92 10.82
CA LEU A 90 -0.17 -0.14 10.14
C LEU A 90 -0.60 1.32 10.01
N THR A 91 0.35 2.22 10.28
CA THR A 91 0.12 3.65 10.22
C THR A 91 0.87 4.27 9.05
N LYS A 92 0.51 5.51 8.72
CA LYS A 92 1.26 6.26 7.71
C LYS A 92 2.72 6.43 8.10
N ASP A 93 3.00 6.60 9.40
CA ASP A 93 4.37 6.76 9.87
C ASP A 93 5.21 5.51 9.60
N ASP A 94 4.62 4.32 9.70
CA ASP A 94 5.31 3.08 9.36
C ASP A 94 5.78 3.09 7.91
N ILE A 95 4.93 3.55 7.00
CA ILE A 95 5.27 3.64 5.57
C ILE A 95 6.32 4.71 5.33
N LEU A 96 6.18 5.87 5.97
CA LEU A 96 7.12 6.96 5.79
C LEU A 96 8.50 6.62 6.32
N GLN A 97 8.58 5.84 7.40
CA GLN A 97 9.86 5.35 7.92
C GLN A 97 10.54 4.41 6.94
N GLU A 98 9.77 3.55 6.26
CA GLU A 98 10.33 2.65 5.26
C GLU A 98 10.92 3.42 4.08
N LEU A 99 10.26 4.50 3.66
CA LEU A 99 10.77 5.34 2.58
C LEU A 99 12.00 6.14 3.01
N GLY A 100 12.00 6.64 4.23
CA GLY A 100 13.16 7.26 4.86
C GLY A 100 13.62 8.58 4.29
N ILE A 101 12.84 9.20 3.40
CA ILE A 101 13.17 10.50 2.82
C ILE A 101 12.02 11.47 3.04
N PRO A 102 12.30 12.80 3.09
CA PRO A 102 11.24 13.78 3.18
C PRO A 102 10.46 13.85 1.86
N LEU A 103 9.15 14.03 1.96
CA LEU A 103 8.25 14.07 0.81
C LEU A 103 7.46 15.37 0.80
N SER A 104 7.24 15.91 -0.40
CA SER A 104 6.32 17.02 -0.59
C SER A 104 4.88 16.58 -0.31
N PRO A 105 3.93 17.50 -0.08
CA PRO A 105 2.54 17.11 0.14
C PRO A 105 1.95 16.23 -0.97
N VAL A 106 2.30 16.49 -2.23
CA VAL A 106 1.82 15.68 -3.35
C VAL A 106 2.40 14.27 -3.29
N ARG A 107 3.72 14.17 -3.05
CA ARG A 107 4.40 12.87 -2.97
C ARG A 107 3.94 12.07 -1.76
N LEU A 108 3.57 12.75 -0.68
CA LEU A 108 3.02 12.10 0.49
C LEU A 108 1.76 11.30 0.15
N LYS A 109 0.89 11.88 -0.65
CA LYS A 109 -0.32 11.18 -1.12
C LYS A 109 0.03 9.98 -1.99
N CYS A 110 1.03 10.11 -2.85
CA CYS A 110 1.52 8.98 -3.64
C CYS A 110 2.02 7.85 -2.74
N ALA A 111 2.78 8.19 -1.70
CA ALA A 111 3.34 7.22 -0.77
C ALA A 111 2.27 6.47 0.02
N LEU A 112 1.14 7.10 0.30
CA LEU A 112 0.10 6.55 1.15
C LEU A 112 -1.04 5.87 0.38
N LEU A 113 -1.02 5.91 -0.95
CA LEU A 113 -2.07 5.33 -1.76
C LEU A 113 -2.22 3.82 -1.49
N GLY A 114 -1.10 3.10 -1.42
CA GLY A 114 -1.11 1.66 -1.14
C GLY A 114 -1.71 1.33 0.23
N LEU A 115 -1.36 2.12 1.24
CA LEU A 115 -1.90 1.92 2.59
C LEU A 115 -3.41 2.13 2.61
N GLY A 116 -3.90 3.18 1.95
CA GLY A 116 -5.33 3.42 1.85
C GLY A 116 -6.05 2.30 1.12
N THR A 117 -5.47 1.80 0.04
CA THR A 117 -6.03 0.69 -0.74
C THR A 117 -6.08 -0.59 0.10
N LEU A 118 -5.02 -0.86 0.87
CA LEU A 118 -5.00 -2.00 1.78
C LEU A 118 -6.10 -1.89 2.84
N ARG A 119 -6.26 -0.72 3.44
CA ARG A 119 -7.31 -0.48 4.43
C ARG A 119 -8.68 -0.75 3.84
N LEU A 120 -8.91 -0.31 2.61
CA LEU A 120 -10.17 -0.57 1.92
C LEU A 120 -10.41 -2.07 1.74
N ALA A 121 -9.39 -2.82 1.32
CA ALA A 121 -9.48 -4.26 1.16
C ALA A 121 -9.79 -4.96 2.48
N LEU A 122 -9.11 -4.56 3.56
CA LEU A 122 -9.34 -5.14 4.88
C LEU A 122 -10.75 -4.85 5.39
N ASN A 123 -11.25 -3.64 5.15
CA ASN A 123 -12.63 -3.30 5.52
C ASN A 123 -13.66 -4.11 4.73
N ARG A 124 -13.43 -4.35 3.45
CA ARG A 124 -14.30 -5.20 2.64
C ARG A 124 -14.31 -6.62 3.16
N HIS A 125 -13.16 -7.13 3.55
CA HIS A 125 -13.05 -8.48 4.11
C HIS A 125 -13.81 -8.61 5.43
N SER A 126 -13.67 -7.65 6.32
CA SER A 126 -14.32 -7.70 7.64
C SER A 126 -15.80 -7.34 7.59
N GLY A 127 -16.28 -6.75 6.49
CA GLY A 127 -17.64 -6.27 6.39
C GLY A 127 -17.90 -4.98 7.16
N THR A 128 -16.84 -4.35 7.68
CA THR A 128 -16.97 -3.11 8.44
C THR A 128 -17.20 -1.94 7.50
N PRO A 129 -18.17 -1.05 7.77
CA PRO A 129 -18.36 0.15 6.95
C PRO A 129 -17.11 1.02 6.95
N LEU A 130 -16.82 1.61 5.80
CA LEU A 130 -15.67 2.52 5.69
C LEU A 130 -15.96 3.81 6.44
N PRO A 131 -14.91 4.42 7.03
CA PRO A 131 -15.06 5.76 7.61
C PRO A 131 -15.46 6.78 6.55
N ASP A 132 -16.03 7.90 6.99
CA ASP A 132 -16.29 9.01 6.10
C ASP A 132 -14.98 9.44 5.40
N GLY A 133 -15.06 9.76 4.13
CA GLY A 133 -13.90 10.10 3.33
C GLY A 133 -13.33 8.93 2.53
N PHE A 134 -13.82 7.72 2.79
CA PHE A 134 -13.46 6.54 2.02
C PHE A 134 -14.51 6.18 0.98
N ALA A 135 -15.50 7.01 0.83
CA ALA A 135 -16.59 6.77 -0.12
C ALA A 135 -16.07 6.90 -1.54
N GLY A 136 -15.86 5.79 -2.20
CA GLY A 136 -15.26 5.79 -3.52
C GLY A 136 -13.76 5.57 -3.47
N MET A 137 -13.20 5.24 -4.60
CA MET A 137 -11.81 4.81 -4.70
C MET A 137 -10.83 5.97 -4.85
N ASP A 138 -11.37 7.16 -5.00
CA ASP A 138 -10.59 8.38 -5.19
C ASP A 138 -10.29 9.09 -3.87
N GLU A 139 -10.88 8.64 -2.77
CA GLU A 139 -10.65 9.24 -1.46
C GLU A 139 -9.98 8.26 -0.52
N VAL A 140 -8.77 8.58 -0.13
CA VAL A 140 -8.01 7.84 0.85
C VAL A 140 -7.80 8.74 2.06
N ASP A 141 -7.87 8.16 3.26
CA ASP A 141 -7.63 8.93 4.48
C ASP A 141 -6.15 9.26 4.60
N TRP A 142 -5.82 10.52 4.35
CA TRP A 142 -4.45 11.02 4.40
C TRP A 142 -4.01 11.48 5.80
N ARG A 143 -4.90 11.45 6.76
CA ARG A 143 -4.65 11.95 8.11
C ARG A 143 -4.10 10.89 9.04
#